data_1c7866b5dc2e1c4a46ad6ec582fef11f
#
_entry.id   1c7866b5dc2e1c4a46ad6ec582fef11f
#
_cell.length_a   1.000
_cell.length_b   1.000
_cell.length_c   1.000
_cell.angle_alpha   90.00
_cell.angle_beta   90.00
_cell.angle_gamma   90.00
#
_symmetry.space_group_name_H-M   'P 1'
#
loop_
_entity.id
_entity.type
_entity.pdbx_description
1 polymer ?
#
loop_
_entity_poly.entity_id
_entity_poly.type
_entity_poly.pdbx_seq_one_letter_code
_entity_poly.pdbx_strand_id
1 'polypeptide(L)'
;SDVTKAVNGADVIYTDVWVSMGDEEEEAQRIIDMQDYQVNQDILDKANKNAMVLHCLPAIRGQEITEEVLNGPQSAVWDQAENRLHVQKAILYLLLKD
;
A
#
# COMPACT_ATOMS: atom_id res chain seq x y z
N SER A 1 6.89 -12.42 12.51
CA SER A 1 5.76 -12.94 11.75
C SER A 1 6.18 -13.32 10.34
N ASP A 2 5.49 -14.29 9.78
CA ASP A 2 5.83 -14.84 8.48
C ASP A 2 4.97 -14.20 7.40
N VAL A 3 5.57 -13.32 6.61
CA VAL A 3 4.88 -12.60 5.52
C VAL A 3 4.37 -13.58 4.47
N THR A 4 5.13 -14.63 4.16
CA THR A 4 4.73 -15.65 3.18
C THR A 4 3.43 -16.33 3.57
N LYS A 5 3.26 -16.66 4.84
CA LYS A 5 2.00 -17.24 5.34
C LYS A 5 0.87 -16.23 5.30
N ALA A 6 1.16 -14.98 5.64
CA ALA A 6 0.15 -13.93 5.68
C ALA A 6 -0.44 -13.63 4.30
N VAL A 7 0.39 -13.62 3.26
CA VAL A 7 -0.07 -13.30 1.90
C VAL A 7 -0.65 -14.48 1.15
N ASN A 8 -0.40 -15.70 1.61
CA ASN A 8 -0.94 -16.89 0.96
C ASN A 8 -2.48 -16.85 0.98
N GLY A 9 -3.07 -16.84 -0.20
CA GLY A 9 -4.52 -16.76 -0.34
C GLY A 9 -5.11 -15.36 -0.17
N ALA A 10 -4.28 -14.35 -0.02
CA ALA A 10 -4.76 -12.97 0.13
C ALA A 10 -5.34 -12.44 -1.20
N ASP A 11 -6.46 -11.75 -1.11
CA ASP A 11 -7.09 -11.08 -2.24
C ASP A 11 -6.72 -9.61 -2.33
N VAL A 12 -6.29 -9.02 -1.22
CA VAL A 12 -5.87 -7.62 -1.13
C VAL A 12 -4.60 -7.53 -0.29
N ILE A 13 -3.61 -6.83 -0.80
CA ILE A 13 -2.40 -6.47 -0.06
C ILE A 13 -2.40 -4.95 0.09
N TYR A 14 -2.47 -4.49 1.32
CA TYR A 14 -2.44 -3.06 1.64
C TYR A 14 -1.15 -2.74 2.37
N THR A 15 -0.41 -1.77 1.89
CA THR A 15 0.84 -1.33 2.53
C THR A 15 0.85 0.18 2.74
N ASP A 16 1.76 0.62 3.57
CA ASP A 16 1.97 2.02 3.91
C ASP A 16 3.46 2.27 4.13
N VAL A 17 3.85 3.53 4.22
CA VAL A 17 5.23 3.91 4.50
C VAL A 17 5.69 3.37 5.84
N TRP A 18 6.95 2.97 5.91
CA TRP A 18 7.54 2.45 7.15
C TRP A 18 7.90 3.55 8.14
N VAL A 19 8.18 4.76 7.63
CA VAL A 19 8.61 5.90 8.44
C VAL A 19 7.68 7.06 8.17
N SER A 20 6.94 7.46 9.19
CA SER A 20 6.06 8.63 9.11
C SER A 20 6.87 9.92 9.25
N MET A 21 6.31 11.03 8.80
CA MET A 21 6.91 12.34 8.99
C MET A 21 7.10 12.60 10.49
N GLY A 22 8.32 13.01 10.88
CA GLY A 22 8.66 13.27 12.27
C GLY A 22 9.43 12.14 12.95
N ASP A 23 9.54 10.97 12.32
CA ASP A 23 10.21 9.79 12.89
C ASP A 23 11.60 9.56 12.29
N GLU A 24 12.23 10.58 11.73
CA GLU A 24 13.49 10.47 10.98
C GLU A 24 14.65 9.93 11.81
N GLU A 25 14.64 10.15 13.14
CA GLU A 25 15.69 9.65 14.03
C GLU A 25 15.75 8.12 14.07
N GLU A 26 14.61 7.47 13.88
CA GLU A 26 14.49 6.01 13.90
C GLU A 26 14.48 5.40 12.50
N GLU A 27 14.61 6.22 11.46
CA GLU A 27 14.43 5.82 10.08
C GLU A 27 15.33 4.66 9.69
N ALA A 28 16.64 4.77 9.94
CA ALA A 28 17.61 3.75 9.52
C ALA A 28 17.31 2.39 10.12
N GLN A 29 16.99 2.36 11.43
CA GLN A 29 16.69 1.10 12.12
C GLN A 29 15.37 0.52 11.63
N ARG A 30 14.36 1.36 11.44
CA ARG A 30 13.04 0.92 11.00
C ARG A 30 13.09 0.34 9.58
N ILE A 31 13.85 0.93 8.70
CA ILE A 31 14.05 0.40 7.33
C ILE A 31 14.66 -1.00 7.39
N ILE A 32 15.67 -1.20 8.24
CA ILE A 32 16.30 -2.52 8.42
C ILE A 32 15.27 -3.53 8.94
N ASP A 33 14.52 -3.17 9.96
CA ASP A 33 13.58 -4.06 10.63
C ASP A 33 12.41 -4.46 9.71
N MET A 34 12.04 -3.58 8.78
CA MET A 34 10.88 -3.77 7.94
C MET A 34 11.18 -4.36 6.56
N GLN A 35 12.46 -4.59 6.23
CA GLN A 35 12.84 -5.08 4.89
C GLN A 35 12.13 -6.36 4.48
N ASP A 36 11.86 -7.26 5.42
CA ASP A 36 11.18 -8.52 5.13
C ASP A 36 9.69 -8.32 4.82
N TYR A 37 9.18 -7.13 5.02
CA TYR A 37 7.78 -6.77 4.79
C TYR A 37 7.56 -5.97 3.51
N GLN A 38 8.60 -5.81 2.69
CA GLN A 38 8.48 -5.11 1.41
C GLN A 38 7.48 -5.83 0.50
N VAL A 39 6.56 -5.08 -0.08
CA VAL A 39 5.68 -5.60 -1.12
C VAL A 39 6.40 -5.55 -2.45
N ASN A 40 6.90 -6.70 -2.87
CA ASN A 40 7.60 -6.89 -4.13
C ASN A 40 6.88 -7.96 -4.96
N GLN A 41 7.39 -8.22 -6.17
CA GLN A 41 6.75 -9.17 -7.05
C GLN A 41 6.73 -10.60 -6.47
N ASP A 42 7.79 -11.00 -5.77
CA ASP A 42 7.84 -12.33 -5.14
C ASP A 42 6.73 -12.51 -4.10
N ILE A 43 6.48 -11.49 -3.30
CA ILE A 43 5.40 -11.49 -2.30
C ILE A 43 4.04 -11.50 -3.01
N LEU A 44 3.87 -10.67 -4.02
CA LEU A 44 2.62 -10.58 -4.76
C LEU A 44 2.28 -11.90 -5.46
N ASP A 45 3.28 -12.61 -5.98
CA ASP A 45 3.10 -13.89 -6.65
C ASP A 45 2.58 -14.99 -5.70
N LYS A 46 2.78 -14.82 -4.40
CA LYS A 46 2.30 -15.77 -3.38
C LYS A 46 0.86 -15.50 -2.95
N ALA A 47 0.33 -14.35 -3.27
CA ALA A 47 -1.07 -14.01 -3.06
C ALA A 47 -1.96 -14.68 -4.13
N ASN A 48 -3.25 -14.50 -4.03
CA ASN A 48 -4.15 -14.97 -5.08
C ASN A 48 -3.83 -14.30 -6.41
N LYS A 49 -4.09 -15.01 -7.50
CA LYS A 49 -3.74 -14.59 -8.86
C LYS A 49 -4.25 -13.19 -9.21
N ASN A 50 -5.42 -12.83 -8.72
CA ASN A 50 -6.05 -11.54 -9.00
C ASN A 50 -5.98 -10.60 -7.79
N ALA A 51 -5.04 -10.83 -6.87
CA ALA A 51 -4.88 -9.98 -5.70
C ALA A 51 -4.63 -8.54 -6.11
N MET A 52 -5.26 -7.63 -5.38
CA MET A 52 -5.16 -6.19 -5.61
C MET A 52 -4.17 -5.58 -4.63
N VAL A 53 -3.35 -4.65 -5.10
CA VAL A 53 -2.40 -3.93 -4.24
C VAL A 53 -2.91 -2.51 -4.01
N LEU A 54 -2.94 -2.10 -2.75
CA LEU A 54 -3.36 -0.77 -2.32
C LEU A 54 -2.24 -0.08 -1.52
N HIS A 55 -2.20 1.23 -1.58
CA HIS A 55 -1.30 2.08 -0.81
C HIS A 55 -1.95 3.46 -0.64
N CYS A 56 -1.89 4.00 0.56
CA CYS A 56 -2.54 5.30 0.84
C CYS A 56 -1.76 6.51 0.29
N LEU A 57 -0.54 6.28 -0.22
CA LEU A 57 0.35 7.33 -0.72
C LEU A 57 0.67 8.42 0.33
N PRO A 58 1.82 9.11 0.22
CA PRO A 58 2.85 8.88 -0.80
C PRO A 58 3.60 7.58 -0.59
N ALA A 59 4.05 6.95 -1.67
CA ALA A 59 4.83 5.71 -1.64
C ALA A 59 6.32 6.02 -1.78
N ILE A 60 7.16 5.27 -1.07
CA ILE A 60 8.61 5.36 -1.22
C ILE A 60 9.09 4.10 -1.94
N ARG A 61 9.28 4.24 -3.24
CA ARG A 61 9.70 3.14 -4.11
C ARG A 61 11.00 2.53 -3.64
N GLY A 62 11.02 1.21 -3.53
CA GLY A 62 12.20 0.48 -3.04
C GLY A 62 12.22 0.27 -1.53
N GLN A 63 11.32 0.90 -0.80
CA GLN A 63 11.12 0.63 0.63
C GLN A 63 9.92 -0.30 0.82
N GLU A 64 8.77 0.23 1.21
CA GLU A 64 7.58 -0.60 1.50
C GLU A 64 6.98 -1.26 0.27
N ILE A 65 7.23 -0.69 -0.92
CA ILE A 65 6.72 -1.21 -2.18
C ILE A 65 7.74 -0.97 -3.29
N THR A 66 7.89 -1.93 -4.20
CA THR A 66 8.73 -1.75 -5.37
C THR A 66 7.98 -1.00 -6.47
N GLU A 67 8.73 -0.31 -7.33
CA GLU A 67 8.15 0.38 -8.48
C GLU A 67 7.40 -0.58 -9.40
N GLU A 68 7.96 -1.78 -9.59
CA GLU A 68 7.35 -2.82 -10.42
C GLU A 68 5.93 -3.16 -9.95
N VAL A 69 5.74 -3.34 -8.65
CA VAL A 69 4.43 -3.65 -8.07
C VAL A 69 3.53 -2.42 -8.10
N LEU A 70 4.05 -1.26 -7.73
CA LEU A 70 3.29 -0.01 -7.66
C LEU A 70 2.67 0.35 -9.02
N ASN A 71 3.41 0.16 -10.09
CA ASN A 71 2.99 0.47 -11.46
C ASN A 71 2.53 -0.76 -12.23
N GLY A 72 2.45 -1.91 -11.57
CA GLY A 72 2.07 -3.17 -12.20
C GLY A 72 0.56 -3.32 -12.41
N PRO A 73 0.14 -4.39 -13.09
CA PRO A 73 -1.26 -4.59 -13.46
C PRO A 73 -2.19 -4.87 -12.27
N GLN A 74 -1.64 -5.28 -11.13
CA GLN A 74 -2.43 -5.58 -9.93
C GLN A 74 -2.54 -4.38 -9.00
N SER A 75 -1.86 -3.27 -9.30
CA SER A 75 -1.93 -2.05 -8.51
C SER A 75 -3.25 -1.32 -8.76
N ALA A 76 -3.99 -1.06 -7.69
CA ALA A 76 -5.17 -0.20 -7.70
C ALA A 76 -4.91 1.11 -6.93
N VAL A 77 -3.63 1.44 -6.71
CA VAL A 77 -3.21 2.59 -5.90
C VAL A 77 -3.73 3.90 -6.48
N TRP A 78 -3.65 4.06 -7.79
CA TRP A 78 -4.07 5.29 -8.46
C TRP A 78 -5.59 5.45 -8.45
N ASP A 79 -6.34 4.36 -8.65
CA ASP A 79 -7.80 4.36 -8.51
C ASP A 79 -8.21 4.65 -7.06
N GLN A 80 -7.49 4.11 -6.08
CA GLN A 80 -7.71 4.38 -4.67
C GLN A 80 -7.54 5.87 -4.36
N ALA A 81 -6.47 6.49 -4.87
CA ALA A 81 -6.19 7.90 -4.66
C ALA A 81 -7.29 8.79 -5.29
N GLU A 82 -7.72 8.45 -6.50
CA GLU A 82 -8.79 9.16 -7.19
C GLU A 82 -10.13 9.01 -6.45
N ASN A 83 -10.47 7.79 -6.03
CA ASN A 83 -11.73 7.52 -5.33
C ASN A 83 -11.83 8.24 -3.99
N ARG A 84 -10.72 8.52 -3.34
CA ARG A 84 -10.72 9.33 -2.13
C ARG A 84 -11.35 10.70 -2.39
N LEU A 85 -10.99 11.33 -3.49
CA LEU A 85 -11.60 12.61 -3.91
C LEU A 85 -13.10 12.45 -4.15
N HIS A 86 -13.50 11.44 -4.91
CA HIS A 86 -14.90 11.22 -5.27
C HIS A 86 -15.77 10.91 -4.03
N VAL A 87 -15.27 10.07 -3.12
CA VAL A 87 -15.99 9.71 -1.90
C VAL A 87 -16.14 10.93 -0.98
N GLN A 88 -15.07 11.69 -0.78
CA GLN A 88 -15.12 12.90 0.06
C GLN A 88 -16.07 13.94 -0.53
N LYS A 89 -16.06 14.10 -1.84
CA LYS A 89 -16.96 15.00 -2.56
C LYS A 89 -18.42 14.58 -2.37
N ALA A 90 -18.71 13.29 -2.47
CA ALA A 90 -20.05 12.76 -2.26
C ALA A 90 -20.52 12.96 -0.82
N ILE A 91 -19.66 12.73 0.16
CA ILE A 91 -19.98 12.95 1.58
C ILE A 91 -20.29 14.43 1.82
N LEU A 92 -19.46 15.34 1.33
CA LEU A 92 -19.72 16.78 1.47
C LEU A 92 -21.05 17.17 0.82
N TYR A 93 -21.34 16.65 -0.36
CA TYR A 93 -22.61 16.90 -1.02
C TYR A 93 -23.81 16.47 -0.14
N LEU A 94 -23.74 15.26 0.42
CA LEU A 94 -24.81 14.73 1.26
C LEU A 94 -25.00 15.52 2.57
N LEU A 95 -23.89 16.00 3.15
CA LEU A 95 -23.94 16.75 4.41
C LEU A 95 -24.40 18.20 4.22
N LEU A 96 -24.12 18.81 3.06
CA LEU A 96 -24.37 20.23 2.80
C LEU A 96 -25.64 20.48 1.99
N LYS A 97 -26.22 19.47 1.39
CA LYS A 97 -27.48 19.65 0.66
C LYS A 97 -28.64 19.89 1.62
N ASP A 98 -29.63 20.59 1.16
CA ASP A 98 -30.84 20.93 1.94
C ASP A 98 -31.68 19.71 2.32
#